data_6f73b56c9d0a1b22f23d3f38295ce977
#
_entry.id   6f73b56c9d0a1b22f23d3f38295ce977
#
_cell.length_a   1.000
_cell.length_b   1.000
_cell.length_c   1.000
_cell.angle_alpha   90.00
_cell.angle_beta   90.00
_cell.angle_gamma   90.00
#
_symmetry.space_group_name_H-M   'P 1'
#
loop_
_entity.id
_entity.type
_entity.pdbx_description
1 polymer ?
#
loop_
_entity_poly.entity_id
_entity_poly.type
_entity_poly.pdbx_seq_one_letter_code
_entity_poly.pdbx_strand_id
1 'polypeptide(L)'
;MKIQITSDSTLDLSKELIKKYDIKVLPLIVNLGDDERFDGENVTTDDIAKYVKQTGKLPKTAARSVADFVDFFKPILDAGYDIVHYSISEELSITYQNAVAAAKELDPNRIFVVNGRCLSTGTALLAINGRELANAGKTANEIYNIS
;
A
#
# COMPACT_ATOMS: atom_id res chain seq x y z
N MET A 1 -13.96 -17.72 2.23
CA MET A 1 -13.63 -16.40 2.79
C MET A 1 -13.09 -15.56 1.62
N LYS A 2 -13.49 -14.30 1.48
CA LYS A 2 -12.99 -13.42 0.40
C LYS A 2 -11.81 -12.63 0.95
N ILE A 3 -10.70 -12.56 0.20
CA ILE A 3 -9.49 -11.86 0.63
C ILE A 3 -9.18 -10.76 -0.38
N GLN A 4 -8.98 -9.55 0.11
CA GLN A 4 -8.46 -8.45 -0.67
C GLN A 4 -6.98 -8.23 -0.33
N ILE A 5 -6.15 -8.30 -1.34
CA ILE A 5 -4.74 -7.89 -1.24
C ILE A 5 -4.67 -6.38 -1.46
N THR A 6 -3.97 -5.71 -0.56
CA THR A 6 -3.77 -4.26 -0.62
C THR A 6 -2.30 -3.93 -0.41
N SER A 7 -1.87 -2.76 -0.86
CA SER A 7 -0.52 -2.24 -0.60
C SER A 7 -0.52 -0.71 -0.57
N ASP A 8 0.55 -0.11 -0.06
CA ASP A 8 0.85 1.29 -0.37
C ASP A 8 1.50 1.41 -1.78
N SER A 9 1.64 2.63 -2.29
CA SER A 9 2.10 2.84 -3.68
C SER A 9 3.57 2.51 -3.91
N THR A 10 4.35 2.29 -2.85
CA THR A 10 5.78 1.95 -2.99
C THR A 10 6.04 0.58 -3.60
N LEU A 11 4.99 -0.22 -3.88
CA LEU A 11 5.13 -1.47 -4.62
C LEU A 11 5.57 -1.27 -6.09
N ASP A 12 5.41 -0.07 -6.66
CA ASP A 12 5.85 0.32 -8.00
C ASP A 12 5.38 -0.61 -9.15
N LEU A 13 4.19 -1.20 -9.03
CA LEU A 13 3.59 -1.98 -10.11
C LEU A 13 2.89 -1.08 -11.13
N SER A 14 2.92 -1.51 -12.40
CA SER A 14 2.11 -0.87 -13.42
C SER A 14 0.61 -1.03 -13.14
N LYS A 15 -0.20 -0.08 -13.65
CA LYS A 15 -1.67 -0.15 -13.51
C LYS A 15 -2.27 -1.44 -14.07
N GLU A 16 -1.65 -2.00 -15.11
CA GLU A 16 -2.04 -3.27 -15.71
C GLU A 16 -1.81 -4.45 -14.76
N LEU A 17 -0.65 -4.50 -14.09
CA LEU A 17 -0.34 -5.54 -13.11
C LEU A 17 -1.19 -5.39 -11.84
N ILE A 18 -1.39 -4.18 -11.35
CA ILE A 18 -2.30 -3.89 -10.23
C ILE A 18 -3.70 -4.44 -10.54
N LYS A 19 -4.22 -4.16 -11.73
CA LYS A 19 -5.53 -4.67 -12.17
C LYS A 19 -5.53 -6.20 -12.35
N LYS A 20 -4.48 -6.76 -12.98
CA LYS A 20 -4.35 -8.20 -13.22
C LYS A 20 -4.39 -9.01 -11.93
N TYR A 21 -3.69 -8.54 -10.90
CA TYR A 21 -3.60 -9.22 -9.61
C TYR A 21 -4.65 -8.72 -8.59
N ASP A 22 -5.57 -7.86 -9.02
CA ASP A 22 -6.63 -7.30 -8.17
C ASP A 22 -6.07 -6.79 -6.83
N ILE A 23 -5.03 -5.96 -6.90
CA ILE A 23 -4.41 -5.31 -5.74
C ILE A 23 -5.02 -3.91 -5.60
N LYS A 24 -5.50 -3.56 -4.41
CA LYS A 24 -5.90 -2.18 -4.10
C LYS A 24 -4.72 -1.43 -3.51
N VAL A 25 -4.47 -0.24 -4.02
CA VAL A 25 -3.31 0.57 -3.62
C VAL A 25 -3.78 1.84 -2.92
N LEU A 26 -3.21 2.12 -1.76
CA LEU A 26 -3.32 3.41 -1.09
C LEU A 26 -2.10 4.25 -1.46
N PRO A 27 -2.26 5.34 -2.25
CA PRO A 27 -1.12 6.14 -2.68
C PRO A 27 -0.49 6.91 -1.52
N LEU A 28 0.84 6.97 -1.48
CA LEU A 28 1.57 7.89 -0.60
C LEU A 28 1.42 9.33 -1.10
N ILE A 29 1.71 10.27 -0.22
CA ILE A 29 1.71 11.69 -0.54
C ILE A 29 3.07 12.09 -1.11
N VAL A 30 3.06 12.86 -2.20
CA VAL A 30 4.24 13.48 -2.82
C VAL A 30 4.04 14.99 -2.86
N ASN A 31 4.87 15.72 -2.14
CA ASN A 31 4.82 17.18 -2.09
C ASN A 31 5.82 17.78 -3.07
N LEU A 32 5.30 18.48 -4.08
CA LEU A 32 6.08 19.28 -5.03
C LEU A 32 6.09 20.75 -4.55
N GLY A 33 6.90 21.05 -3.53
CA GLY A 33 6.80 22.31 -2.79
C GLY A 33 5.55 22.31 -1.91
N ASP A 34 4.64 23.26 -2.15
CA ASP A 34 3.36 23.37 -1.43
C ASP A 34 2.22 22.62 -2.15
N ASP A 35 2.49 21.99 -3.30
CA ASP A 35 1.52 21.23 -4.09
C ASP A 35 1.55 19.75 -3.65
N GLU A 36 0.49 19.32 -2.93
CA GLU A 36 0.32 17.96 -2.46
C GLU A 36 -0.30 17.08 -3.55
N ARG A 37 0.35 15.98 -3.85
CA ARG A 37 -0.03 15.00 -4.87
C ARG A 37 -0.08 13.60 -4.32
N PHE A 38 -0.73 12.69 -5.05
CA PHE A 38 -0.85 11.27 -4.73
C PHE A 38 -0.05 10.42 -5.73
N ASP A 39 0.88 9.65 -5.22
CA ASP A 39 1.81 8.83 -5.98
C ASP A 39 1.08 7.84 -6.90
N GLY A 40 1.40 7.88 -8.20
CA GLY A 40 0.78 7.02 -9.22
C GLY A 40 -0.66 7.39 -9.63
N GLU A 41 -1.29 8.38 -8.96
CA GLU A 41 -2.62 8.89 -9.31
C GLU A 41 -2.54 10.19 -10.12
N ASN A 42 -2.00 11.24 -9.51
CA ASN A 42 -1.94 12.58 -10.09
C ASN A 42 -0.53 13.19 -10.11
N VAL A 43 0.50 12.38 -9.83
CA VAL A 43 1.91 12.68 -10.07
C VAL A 43 2.60 11.48 -10.69
N THR A 44 3.43 11.77 -11.68
CA THR A 44 4.25 10.78 -12.39
C THR A 44 5.73 11.03 -12.17
N THR A 45 6.58 10.07 -12.52
CA THR A 45 8.04 10.23 -12.52
C THR A 45 8.48 11.41 -13.41
N ASP A 46 7.80 11.62 -14.54
CA ASP A 46 8.08 12.76 -15.43
C ASP A 46 7.75 14.10 -14.77
N ASP A 47 6.66 14.18 -14.00
CA ASP A 47 6.31 15.40 -13.25
C ASP A 47 7.35 15.70 -12.18
N ILE A 48 7.83 14.67 -11.47
CA ILE A 48 8.91 14.78 -10.49
C ILE A 48 10.18 15.28 -11.18
N ALA A 49 10.57 14.69 -12.31
CA ALA A 49 11.75 15.09 -13.06
C ALA A 49 11.68 16.55 -13.54
N LYS A 50 10.50 16.99 -14.03
CA LYS A 50 10.24 18.39 -14.41
C LYS A 50 10.38 19.32 -13.22
N TYR A 51 9.77 18.98 -12.08
CA TYR A 51 9.85 19.78 -10.87
C TYR A 51 11.30 19.99 -10.42
N VAL A 52 12.08 18.90 -10.36
CA VAL A 52 13.50 18.97 -9.98
C VAL A 52 14.30 19.84 -10.97
N LYS A 53 14.07 19.67 -12.27
CA LYS A 53 14.74 20.44 -13.31
C LYS A 53 14.42 21.94 -13.23
N GLN A 54 13.19 22.30 -12.89
CA GLN A 54 12.73 23.69 -12.82
C GLN A 54 13.14 24.38 -11.52
N THR A 55 13.15 23.67 -10.41
CA THR A 55 13.33 24.26 -9.07
C THR A 55 14.67 23.97 -8.45
N GLY A 56 15.40 22.96 -8.91
CA GLY A 56 16.61 22.44 -8.28
C GLY A 56 16.36 21.74 -6.94
N LYS A 57 15.09 21.53 -6.54
CA LYS A 57 14.70 20.92 -5.26
C LYS A 57 14.16 19.52 -5.47
N LEU A 58 14.42 18.63 -4.53
CA LEU A 58 13.78 17.31 -4.49
C LEU A 58 12.37 17.42 -3.88
N PRO A 59 11.39 16.64 -4.39
CA PRO A 59 10.11 16.50 -3.73
C PRO A 59 10.27 15.83 -2.37
N LYS A 60 9.26 15.97 -1.52
CA LYS A 60 9.18 15.27 -0.23
C LYS A 60 8.01 14.31 -0.27
N THR A 61 8.15 13.16 0.37
CA THR A 61 7.05 12.21 0.57
C THR A 61 6.51 12.31 1.99
N ALA A 62 5.23 11.98 2.15
CA ALA A 62 4.62 11.83 3.45
C ALA A 62 3.83 10.52 3.51
N ALA A 63 3.85 9.88 4.68
CA ALA A 63 3.04 8.72 4.97
C ALA A 63 1.56 9.09 5.07
N ARG A 64 0.67 8.16 4.72
CA ARG A 64 -0.76 8.30 5.00
C ARG A 64 -1.00 8.20 6.50
N SER A 65 -1.97 8.96 6.99
CA SER A 65 -2.36 8.94 8.40
C SER A 65 -3.11 7.65 8.77
N VAL A 66 -3.28 7.40 10.07
CA VAL A 66 -4.12 6.30 10.57
C VAL A 66 -5.56 6.44 10.05
N ALA A 67 -6.11 7.67 10.05
CA ALA A 67 -7.44 7.95 9.51
C ALA A 67 -7.58 7.60 8.02
N ASP A 68 -6.57 7.92 7.20
CA ASP A 68 -6.56 7.53 5.78
C ASP A 68 -6.61 6.01 5.61
N PHE A 69 -5.89 5.26 6.43
CA PHE A 69 -5.94 3.80 6.42
C PHE A 69 -7.28 3.24 6.89
N VAL A 70 -7.91 3.86 7.90
CA VAL A 70 -9.26 3.50 8.34
C VAL A 70 -10.25 3.68 7.19
N ASP A 71 -10.22 4.84 6.52
CA ASP A 71 -11.08 5.15 5.38
C ASP A 71 -10.84 4.21 4.18
N PHE A 72 -9.61 3.75 4.01
CA PHE A 72 -9.24 2.81 2.95
C PHE A 72 -9.67 1.37 3.27
N PHE A 73 -9.46 0.88 4.48
CA PHE A 73 -9.77 -0.49 4.87
C PHE A 73 -11.26 -0.73 5.13
N LYS A 74 -11.94 0.24 5.74
CA LYS A 74 -13.33 0.09 6.16
C LYS A 74 -14.28 -0.35 5.04
N PRO A 75 -14.31 0.26 3.85
CA PRO A 75 -15.19 -0.17 2.77
C PRO A 75 -14.92 -1.61 2.29
N ILE A 76 -13.66 -2.07 2.40
CA ILE A 76 -13.26 -3.43 2.01
C ILE A 76 -13.82 -4.44 3.02
N LEU A 77 -13.70 -4.13 4.32
CA LEU A 77 -14.28 -4.95 5.39
C LEU A 77 -15.81 -5.00 5.30
N ASP A 78 -16.45 -3.86 5.06
CA ASP A 78 -17.92 -3.75 4.95
C ASP A 78 -18.45 -4.56 3.74
N ALA A 79 -17.64 -4.70 2.68
CA ALA A 79 -17.92 -5.58 1.54
C ALA A 79 -17.67 -7.08 1.82
N GLY A 80 -17.28 -7.45 3.05
CA GLY A 80 -17.12 -8.83 3.51
C GLY A 80 -15.76 -9.47 3.16
N TYR A 81 -14.74 -8.67 2.87
CA TYR A 81 -13.37 -9.16 2.63
C TYR A 81 -12.53 -9.10 3.90
N ASP A 82 -11.66 -10.07 4.08
CA ASP A 82 -10.50 -9.94 4.96
C ASP A 82 -9.37 -9.30 4.15
N ILE A 83 -8.45 -8.62 4.83
CA ILE A 83 -7.41 -7.81 4.18
C ILE A 83 -6.03 -8.35 4.54
N VAL A 84 -5.17 -8.51 3.53
CA VAL A 84 -3.72 -8.62 3.71
C VAL A 84 -3.08 -7.40 3.04
N HIS A 85 -2.50 -6.52 3.86
CA HIS A 85 -1.88 -5.28 3.42
C HIS A 85 -0.36 -5.40 3.44
N TYR A 86 0.27 -5.16 2.30
CA TYR A 86 1.74 -5.14 2.16
C TYR A 86 2.24 -3.71 2.22
N SER A 87 3.05 -3.41 3.21
CA SER A 87 3.59 -2.07 3.45
C SER A 87 5.08 -1.99 3.20
N ILE A 88 5.53 -0.79 2.83
CA ILE A 88 6.95 -0.42 2.87
C ILE A 88 7.57 -0.79 4.24
N SER A 89 8.88 -1.06 4.26
CA SER A 89 9.61 -1.34 5.49
C SER A 89 9.35 -0.32 6.59
N GLU A 90 9.08 -0.81 7.81
CA GLU A 90 8.93 0.03 9.01
C GLU A 90 10.18 0.86 9.35
N GLU A 91 11.35 0.43 8.88
CA GLU A 91 12.61 1.17 9.05
C GLU A 91 12.73 2.36 8.09
N LEU A 92 11.95 2.36 7.00
CA LEU A 92 11.97 3.42 5.98
C LEU A 92 10.86 4.45 6.17
N SER A 93 9.72 4.07 6.76
CA SER A 93 8.55 4.94 6.87
C SER A 93 7.64 4.54 8.03
N ILE A 94 6.99 5.53 8.63
CA ILE A 94 5.91 5.33 9.62
C ILE A 94 4.62 4.72 9.00
N THR A 95 4.56 4.56 7.67
CA THR A 95 3.40 4.03 6.95
C THR A 95 2.95 2.68 7.52
N TYR A 96 3.88 1.77 7.79
CA TYR A 96 3.58 0.47 8.38
C TYR A 96 2.88 0.59 9.74
N GLN A 97 3.42 1.42 10.65
CA GLN A 97 2.85 1.62 11.98
C GLN A 97 1.45 2.23 11.91
N ASN A 98 1.21 3.16 10.98
CA ASN A 98 -0.10 3.76 10.77
C ASN A 98 -1.12 2.74 10.26
N ALA A 99 -0.71 1.87 9.33
CA ALA A 99 -1.55 0.77 8.84
C ALA A 99 -1.90 -0.23 9.96
N VAL A 100 -0.92 -0.59 10.80
CA VAL A 100 -1.13 -1.47 11.97
C VAL A 100 -2.08 -0.83 12.98
N ALA A 101 -1.95 0.47 13.23
CA ALA A 101 -2.84 1.20 14.14
C ALA A 101 -4.29 1.19 13.62
N ALA A 102 -4.49 1.47 12.33
CA ALA A 102 -5.81 1.41 11.70
C ALA A 102 -6.42 0.00 11.71
N ALA A 103 -5.59 -1.04 11.48
CA ALA A 103 -6.04 -2.43 11.57
C ALA A 103 -6.55 -2.79 12.97
N LYS A 104 -5.84 -2.33 14.02
CA LYS A 104 -6.26 -2.53 15.41
C LYS A 104 -7.54 -1.78 15.77
N GLU A 105 -7.74 -0.60 15.22
CA GLU A 105 -8.94 0.20 15.43
C GLU A 105 -10.19 -0.43 14.79
N LEU A 106 -10.06 -0.99 13.59
CA LEU A 106 -11.16 -1.57 12.84
C LEU A 106 -11.46 -3.02 13.26
N ASP A 107 -10.59 -3.95 12.89
CA ASP A 107 -10.70 -5.38 13.22
C ASP A 107 -9.35 -6.11 13.04
N PRO A 108 -8.59 -6.35 14.13
CA PRO A 108 -7.28 -6.99 14.05
C PRO A 108 -7.33 -8.48 13.68
N ASN A 109 -8.53 -9.09 13.65
CA ASN A 109 -8.68 -10.49 13.24
C ASN A 109 -8.98 -10.63 11.73
N ARG A 110 -9.25 -9.51 11.05
CA ARG A 110 -9.59 -9.47 9.63
C ARG A 110 -8.63 -8.64 8.78
N ILE A 111 -7.75 -7.83 9.41
CA ILE A 111 -6.75 -7.02 8.73
C ILE A 111 -5.36 -7.45 9.20
N PHE A 112 -4.56 -7.95 8.28
CA PHE A 112 -3.20 -8.41 8.51
C PHE A 112 -2.23 -7.51 7.75
N VAL A 113 -1.38 -6.79 8.47
CA VAL A 113 -0.40 -5.86 7.88
C VAL A 113 0.97 -6.51 7.87
N VAL A 114 1.49 -6.77 6.67
CA VAL A 114 2.81 -7.35 6.44
C VAL A 114 3.84 -6.24 6.36
N ASN A 115 4.87 -6.29 7.20
CA ASN A 115 6.06 -5.47 7.05
C ASN A 115 6.90 -6.02 5.88
N GLY A 116 6.90 -5.34 4.75
CA GLY A 116 7.61 -5.81 3.57
C GLY A 116 9.13 -5.90 3.74
N ARG A 117 9.70 -5.19 4.72
CA ARG A 117 11.16 -5.08 4.97
C ARG A 117 11.96 -4.73 3.73
N CYS A 118 11.30 -4.17 2.75
CA CYS A 118 11.85 -3.80 1.44
C CYS A 118 11.08 -2.61 0.86
N LEU A 119 11.40 -2.27 -0.37
CA LEU A 119 10.83 -1.20 -1.16
C LEU A 119 10.63 -1.71 -2.61
N SER A 120 9.73 -1.08 -3.36
CA SER A 120 9.55 -1.26 -4.80
C SER A 120 9.25 -2.72 -5.18
N THR A 121 10.00 -3.30 -6.08
CA THR A 121 9.79 -4.67 -6.61
C THR A 121 9.72 -5.74 -5.51
N GLY A 122 10.44 -5.58 -4.40
CA GLY A 122 10.35 -6.50 -3.27
C GLY A 122 8.93 -6.56 -2.69
N THR A 123 8.34 -5.40 -2.39
CA THR A 123 6.95 -5.30 -1.92
C THR A 123 5.96 -5.82 -2.98
N ALA A 124 6.22 -5.51 -4.27
CA ALA A 124 5.40 -6.00 -5.37
C ALA A 124 5.36 -7.52 -5.45
N LEU A 125 6.50 -8.20 -5.33
CA LEU A 125 6.57 -9.66 -5.35
C LEU A 125 5.83 -10.29 -4.18
N LEU A 126 5.93 -9.71 -2.98
CA LEU A 126 5.16 -10.15 -1.82
C LEU A 126 3.65 -10.02 -2.05
N ALA A 127 3.18 -8.89 -2.58
CA ALA A 127 1.77 -8.65 -2.85
C ALA A 127 1.22 -9.60 -3.94
N ILE A 128 1.99 -9.85 -4.99
CA ILE A 128 1.65 -10.83 -6.05
C ILE A 128 1.54 -12.25 -5.45
N ASN A 129 2.55 -12.67 -4.68
CA ASN A 129 2.53 -13.97 -4.01
C ASN A 129 1.32 -14.10 -3.07
N GLY A 130 1.02 -13.04 -2.31
CA GLY A 130 -0.18 -13.00 -1.46
C GLY A 130 -1.47 -13.22 -2.24
N ARG A 131 -1.61 -12.64 -3.43
CA ARG A 131 -2.76 -12.88 -4.32
C ARG A 131 -2.81 -14.33 -4.81
N GLU A 132 -1.67 -14.90 -5.17
CA GLU A 132 -1.60 -16.31 -5.63
C GLU A 132 -1.98 -17.27 -4.50
N LEU A 133 -1.53 -17.02 -3.27
CA LEU A 133 -1.92 -17.79 -2.08
C LEU A 133 -3.43 -17.66 -1.79
N ALA A 134 -4.00 -16.46 -1.92
CA ALA A 134 -5.45 -16.25 -1.77
C ALA A 134 -6.24 -17.02 -2.84
N ASN A 135 -5.78 -17.03 -4.08
CA ASN A 135 -6.39 -17.81 -5.17
C ASN A 135 -6.26 -19.33 -4.93
N ALA A 136 -5.20 -19.77 -4.25
CA ALA A 136 -5.02 -21.17 -3.83
C ALA A 136 -5.87 -21.56 -2.60
N GLY A 137 -6.71 -20.65 -2.09
CA GLY A 137 -7.66 -20.92 -0.99
C GLY A 137 -7.08 -20.72 0.42
N LYS A 138 -5.91 -20.10 0.56
CA LYS A 138 -5.36 -19.75 1.86
C LYS A 138 -6.17 -18.65 2.54
N THR A 139 -6.28 -18.70 3.85
CA THR A 139 -6.87 -17.65 4.68
C THR A 139 -5.92 -16.44 4.80
N ALA A 140 -6.45 -15.27 5.16
CA ALA A 140 -5.64 -14.07 5.36
C ALA A 140 -4.54 -14.25 6.42
N ASN A 141 -4.85 -14.97 7.51
CA ASN A 141 -3.88 -15.29 8.54
C ASN A 141 -2.77 -16.25 8.05
N GLU A 142 -3.12 -17.27 7.23
CA GLU A 142 -2.10 -18.15 6.63
C GLU A 142 -1.19 -17.39 5.68
N ILE A 143 -1.75 -16.49 4.85
CA ILE A 143 -0.97 -15.64 3.94
C ILE A 143 0.00 -14.76 4.72
N TYR A 144 -0.50 -14.09 5.77
CA TYR A 144 0.33 -13.27 6.65
C TYR A 144 1.51 -14.04 7.27
N ASN A 145 1.27 -15.27 7.73
CA ASN A 145 2.32 -16.10 8.35
C ASN A 145 3.34 -16.65 7.34
N ILE A 146 3.00 -16.72 6.05
CA ILE A 146 3.90 -17.17 4.98
C ILE A 146 4.74 -15.99 4.45
N SER A 147 4.20 -14.75 4.50
CA SER A 147 4.83 -13.56 3.97
C SER A 147 5.94 -13.03 4.87
#